data_155956af05309f2aa0368798fc1c0bd9
#
_entry.id   155956af05309f2aa0368798fc1c0bd9
#
_cell.length_a   1.000
_cell.length_b   1.000
_cell.length_c   1.000
_cell.angle_alpha   90.00
_cell.angle_beta   90.00
_cell.angle_gamma   90.00
#
_symmetry.space_group_name_H-M   'P 1'
#
loop_
_entity.id
_entity.type
_entity.pdbx_description
1 polymer ?
#
loop_
_entity_poly.entity_id
_entity_poly.type
_entity_poly.pdbx_seq_one_letter_code
_entity_poly.pdbx_strand_id
1 'polypeptide(L)'
;MKEFLGQVVEYYNKIHDIPALYALIIAVLLPFVIIAVGYLIQLIGEALASGLSIMFAPQVASGLVNYVFFPGVVLHEMAHAFLAVITGAKITEVALFKHVDDSLGHVNFRNRGNIIVVALQNIFISSAPMFIGAVVVWGCFYWIHALGHTLLWLRILLGYIGVSMFFHMTMSPADIKVYVKGIPLFIVIVFVVVFPLRYFGVL
;
A
#
# COMPACT_ATOMS: atom_id res chain seq x y z
N MET A 1 22.70 9.46 26.06
CA MET A 1 21.69 9.89 25.07
C MET A 1 22.21 10.99 24.14
N LYS A 2 22.79 12.12 24.65
CA LYS A 2 23.36 13.20 23.80
C LYS A 2 24.53 12.71 22.91
N GLU A 3 25.42 11.89 23.43
CA GLU A 3 26.57 11.34 22.71
C GLU A 3 26.12 10.37 21.59
N PHE A 4 25.14 9.50 21.89
CA PHE A 4 24.53 8.63 20.90
C PHE A 4 23.86 9.41 19.76
N LEU A 5 23.10 10.46 20.09
CA LEU A 5 22.47 11.34 19.09
C LEU A 5 23.53 12.07 18.25
N GLY A 6 24.64 12.51 18.86
CA GLY A 6 25.77 13.12 18.13
C GLY A 6 26.37 12.17 17.11
N GLN A 7 26.62 10.92 17.49
CA GLN A 7 27.12 9.89 16.58
C GLN A 7 26.14 9.60 15.42
N VAL A 8 24.84 9.51 15.72
CA VAL A 8 23.82 9.29 14.68
C VAL A 8 23.80 10.44 13.67
N VAL A 9 23.89 11.69 14.14
CA VAL A 9 23.94 12.88 13.25
C VAL A 9 25.21 12.89 12.41
N GLU A 10 26.36 12.54 12.99
CA GLU A 10 27.62 12.46 12.26
C GLU A 10 27.58 11.39 11.15
N TYR A 11 27.06 10.19 11.46
CA TYR A 11 26.87 9.13 10.46
C TYR A 11 25.88 9.54 9.38
N TYR A 12 24.77 10.20 9.75
CA TYR A 12 23.81 10.72 8.79
C TYR A 12 24.44 11.71 7.81
N ASN A 13 25.21 12.69 8.30
CA ASN A 13 25.89 13.65 7.46
C ASN A 13 26.91 12.98 6.53
N LYS A 14 27.70 12.03 7.05
CA LYS A 14 28.65 11.27 6.24
C LYS A 14 28.01 10.45 5.13
N ILE A 15 26.83 9.84 5.38
CA ILE A 15 26.05 9.12 4.36
C ILE A 15 25.47 10.12 3.35
N HIS A 16 24.95 11.23 3.82
CA HIS A 16 24.36 12.27 3.00
C HIS A 16 25.34 12.92 2.03
N ASP A 17 26.62 12.99 2.41
CA ASP A 17 27.69 13.55 1.58
C ASP A 17 28.18 12.62 0.47
N ILE A 18 27.76 11.33 0.47
CA ILE A 18 28.11 10.35 -0.56
C ILE A 18 26.86 10.00 -1.37
N PRO A 19 26.61 10.64 -2.56
CA PRO A 19 25.36 10.45 -3.31
C PRO A 19 25.05 8.98 -3.65
N ALA A 20 26.06 8.18 -3.97
CA ALA A 20 25.88 6.77 -4.30
C ALA A 20 25.44 5.94 -3.08
N LEU A 21 26.02 6.21 -1.89
CA LEU A 21 25.67 5.51 -0.66
C LEU A 21 24.26 5.89 -0.20
N TYR A 22 23.91 7.18 -0.27
CA TYR A 22 22.57 7.67 0.01
C TYR A 22 21.53 6.99 -0.89
N ALA A 23 21.77 7.00 -2.22
CA ALA A 23 20.86 6.39 -3.17
C ALA A 23 20.70 4.87 -2.96
N LEU A 24 21.80 4.17 -2.62
CA LEU A 24 21.77 2.74 -2.35
C LEU A 24 20.94 2.42 -1.10
N ILE A 25 21.12 3.19 -0.03
CA ILE A 25 20.33 3.01 1.22
C ILE A 25 18.85 3.21 0.95
N ILE A 26 18.47 4.30 0.26
CA ILE A 26 17.06 4.55 -0.09
C ILE A 26 16.52 3.40 -0.97
N ALA A 27 17.28 3.00 -1.99
CA ALA A 27 16.85 1.94 -2.91
C ALA A 27 16.59 0.60 -2.20
N VAL A 28 17.46 0.26 -1.25
CA VAL A 28 17.32 -0.99 -0.49
C VAL A 28 16.22 -0.90 0.54
N LEU A 29 16.11 0.21 1.27
CA LEU A 29 15.14 0.33 2.37
C LEU A 29 13.70 0.54 1.87
N LEU A 30 13.50 1.29 0.79
CA LEU A 30 12.18 1.68 0.32
C LEU A 30 11.19 0.50 0.13
N PRO A 31 11.56 -0.62 -0.54
CA PRO A 31 10.64 -1.75 -0.69
C PRO A 31 10.23 -2.38 0.66
N PHE A 32 11.12 -2.41 1.64
CA PHE A 32 10.81 -2.94 2.96
C PHE A 32 9.96 -1.97 3.79
N VAL A 33 10.17 -0.66 3.64
CA VAL A 33 9.32 0.36 4.27
C VAL A 33 7.88 0.24 3.75
N ILE A 34 7.69 0.02 2.45
CA ILE A 34 6.36 -0.20 1.87
C ILE A 34 5.67 -1.42 2.52
N ILE A 35 6.36 -2.55 2.65
CA ILE A 35 5.83 -3.74 3.33
C ILE A 35 5.51 -3.44 4.81
N ALA A 36 6.42 -2.77 5.51
CA ALA A 36 6.26 -2.46 6.93
C ALA A 36 5.04 -1.56 7.19
N VAL A 37 4.82 -0.55 6.35
CA VAL A 37 3.63 0.33 6.44
C VAL A 37 2.36 -0.49 6.22
N GLY A 38 2.32 -1.35 5.19
CA GLY A 38 1.17 -2.24 4.96
C GLY A 38 0.89 -3.15 6.16
N TYR A 39 1.92 -3.74 6.74
CA TYR A 39 1.81 -4.59 7.92
C TYR A 39 1.29 -3.82 9.16
N LEU A 40 1.75 -2.58 9.37
CA LEU A 40 1.25 -1.74 10.47
C LEU A 40 -0.25 -1.46 10.32
N ILE A 41 -0.72 -1.18 9.12
CA ILE A 41 -2.15 -0.97 8.85
C ILE A 41 -2.94 -2.26 9.11
N GLN A 42 -2.41 -3.41 8.69
CA GLN A 42 -3.01 -4.71 8.97
C GLN A 42 -3.16 -4.96 10.48
N LEU A 43 -2.12 -4.69 11.28
CA LEU A 43 -2.18 -4.82 12.74
C LEU A 43 -3.29 -3.97 13.37
N ILE A 44 -3.54 -2.77 12.85
CA ILE A 44 -4.65 -1.92 13.31
C ILE A 44 -6.00 -2.59 13.00
N GLY A 45 -6.16 -3.16 11.80
CA GLY A 45 -7.37 -3.90 11.42
C GLY A 45 -7.61 -5.13 12.30
N GLU A 46 -6.56 -5.91 12.58
CA GLU A 46 -6.62 -7.07 13.46
C GLU A 46 -6.94 -6.69 14.91
N ALA A 47 -6.39 -5.58 15.40
CA ALA A 47 -6.71 -5.05 16.72
C ALA A 47 -8.18 -4.65 16.83
N LEU A 48 -8.75 -4.04 15.77
CA LEU A 48 -10.19 -3.73 15.72
C LEU A 48 -11.03 -5.01 15.73
N ALA A 49 -10.70 -6.00 14.91
CA ALA A 49 -11.41 -7.28 14.87
C ALA A 49 -11.31 -8.01 16.22
N SER A 50 -10.14 -7.98 16.87
CA SER A 50 -9.93 -8.56 18.21
C SER A 50 -10.77 -7.85 19.28
N GLY A 51 -10.90 -6.52 19.19
CA GLY A 51 -11.81 -5.76 20.07
C GLY A 51 -13.27 -6.18 19.90
N LEU A 52 -13.71 -6.41 18.67
CA LEU A 52 -15.06 -6.91 18.39
C LEU A 52 -15.27 -8.36 18.86
N SER A 53 -14.23 -9.17 18.90
CA SER A 53 -14.30 -10.57 19.35
C SER A 53 -14.59 -10.72 20.85
N ILE A 54 -14.52 -9.65 21.63
CA ILE A 54 -15.00 -9.62 23.02
C ILE A 54 -16.54 -9.77 23.06
N MET A 55 -17.23 -9.26 22.05
CA MET A 55 -18.69 -9.27 21.96
C MET A 55 -19.24 -10.37 21.05
N PHE A 56 -18.46 -10.82 20.08
CA PHE A 56 -18.85 -11.78 19.05
C PHE A 56 -17.81 -12.89 18.93
N ALA A 57 -18.20 -14.06 18.41
CA ALA A 57 -17.24 -15.10 18.09
C ALA A 57 -16.18 -14.57 17.08
N PRO A 58 -14.90 -14.99 17.16
CA PRO A 58 -13.83 -14.43 16.33
C PRO A 58 -14.12 -14.45 14.83
N GLN A 59 -14.73 -15.54 14.32
CA GLN A 59 -15.13 -15.67 12.91
C GLN A 59 -16.22 -14.66 12.52
N VAL A 60 -17.14 -14.36 13.44
CA VAL A 60 -18.19 -13.36 13.24
C VAL A 60 -17.60 -11.95 13.28
N ALA A 61 -16.66 -11.70 14.20
CA ALA A 61 -16.00 -10.40 14.32
C ALA A 61 -15.20 -10.03 13.08
N SER A 62 -14.38 -10.94 12.55
CA SER A 62 -13.62 -10.72 11.32
C SER A 62 -14.55 -10.60 10.09
N GLY A 63 -15.57 -11.43 10.00
CA GLY A 63 -16.59 -11.33 8.97
C GLY A 63 -17.31 -9.99 9.01
N LEU A 64 -17.72 -9.54 10.22
CA LEU A 64 -18.40 -8.26 10.39
C LEU A 64 -17.54 -7.08 9.89
N VAL A 65 -16.24 -7.05 10.21
CA VAL A 65 -15.31 -6.03 9.71
C VAL A 65 -15.28 -6.02 8.19
N ASN A 66 -15.15 -7.17 7.55
CA ASN A 66 -15.13 -7.30 6.10
C ASN A 66 -16.46 -6.89 5.45
N TYR A 67 -17.60 -7.28 6.05
CA TYR A 67 -18.92 -6.90 5.52
C TYR A 67 -19.27 -5.45 5.78
N VAL A 68 -18.96 -4.91 6.95
CA VAL A 68 -19.21 -3.50 7.26
C VAL A 68 -18.33 -2.58 6.40
N PHE A 69 -17.09 -2.98 6.14
CA PHE A 69 -16.16 -2.18 5.34
C PHE A 69 -15.99 -2.74 3.91
N PHE A 70 -17.01 -3.41 3.37
CA PHE A 70 -16.95 -3.99 2.01
C PHE A 70 -16.57 -3.00 0.90
N PRO A 71 -16.90 -1.68 0.93
CA PRO A 71 -16.43 -0.77 -0.10
C PRO A 71 -14.90 -0.72 -0.19
N GLY A 72 -14.20 -0.89 0.95
CA GLY A 72 -12.76 -0.99 0.99
C GLY A 72 -12.25 -2.24 0.28
N VAL A 73 -12.91 -3.40 0.45
CA VAL A 73 -12.58 -4.63 -0.29
C VAL A 73 -12.71 -4.41 -1.79
N VAL A 74 -13.83 -3.85 -2.23
CA VAL A 74 -14.07 -3.55 -3.65
C VAL A 74 -13.01 -2.62 -4.22
N LEU A 75 -12.70 -1.53 -3.51
CA LEU A 75 -11.68 -0.56 -3.91
C LEU A 75 -10.28 -1.18 -3.94
N HIS A 76 -9.97 -2.09 -3.02
CA HIS A 76 -8.73 -2.86 -2.99
C HIS A 76 -8.56 -3.67 -4.28
N GLU A 77 -9.55 -4.49 -4.61
CA GLU A 77 -9.51 -5.32 -5.83
C GLU A 77 -9.50 -4.46 -7.10
N MET A 78 -10.28 -3.38 -7.12
CA MET A 78 -10.25 -2.44 -8.23
C MET A 78 -8.88 -1.76 -8.40
N ALA A 79 -8.15 -1.50 -7.32
CA ALA A 79 -6.80 -0.96 -7.39
C ALA A 79 -5.84 -1.91 -8.10
N HIS A 80 -5.87 -3.21 -7.77
CA HIS A 80 -5.12 -4.24 -8.49
C HIS A 80 -5.49 -4.27 -9.98
N ALA A 81 -6.78 -4.32 -10.30
CA ALA A 81 -7.26 -4.36 -11.68
C ALA A 81 -6.83 -3.11 -12.46
N PHE A 82 -6.93 -1.92 -11.86
CA PHE A 82 -6.54 -0.65 -12.46
C PHE A 82 -5.05 -0.62 -12.82
N LEU A 83 -4.18 -0.99 -11.89
CA LEU A 83 -2.73 -1.03 -12.16
C LEU A 83 -2.35 -2.17 -13.11
N ALA A 84 -3.08 -3.29 -13.11
CA ALA A 84 -2.88 -4.35 -14.09
C ALA A 84 -3.14 -3.84 -15.52
N VAL A 85 -4.22 -3.09 -15.73
CA VAL A 85 -4.53 -2.47 -17.03
C VAL A 85 -3.46 -1.45 -17.43
N ILE A 86 -3.11 -0.52 -16.53
CA ILE A 86 -2.12 0.53 -16.83
C ILE A 86 -0.76 -0.06 -17.18
N THR A 87 -0.32 -1.09 -16.47
CA THR A 87 0.98 -1.73 -16.70
C THR A 87 0.97 -2.75 -17.84
N GLY A 88 -0.19 -2.99 -18.48
CA GLY A 88 -0.33 -3.90 -19.62
C GLY A 88 -0.35 -5.38 -19.24
N ALA A 89 -0.57 -5.73 -17.97
CA ALA A 89 -0.82 -7.11 -17.56
C ALA A 89 -2.20 -7.56 -18.04
N LYS A 90 -2.37 -8.87 -18.28
CA LYS A 90 -3.66 -9.43 -18.68
C LYS A 90 -4.45 -9.82 -17.44
N ILE A 91 -5.56 -9.14 -17.18
CA ILE A 91 -6.55 -9.59 -16.19
C ILE A 91 -7.19 -10.88 -16.71
N THR A 92 -7.21 -11.90 -15.87
CA THR A 92 -7.79 -13.22 -16.19
C THR A 92 -9.10 -13.46 -15.47
N GLU A 93 -9.25 -12.91 -14.27
CA GLU A 93 -10.48 -13.01 -13.47
C GLU A 93 -10.58 -11.80 -12.54
N VAL A 94 -11.80 -11.30 -12.38
CA VAL A 94 -12.15 -10.29 -11.36
C VAL A 94 -13.37 -10.80 -10.61
N ALA A 95 -13.23 -11.02 -9.32
CA ALA A 95 -14.33 -11.42 -8.46
C ALA A 95 -14.38 -10.50 -7.25
N LEU A 96 -15.37 -9.60 -7.20
CA LEU A 96 -15.50 -8.58 -6.16
C LEU A 96 -16.27 -9.07 -4.93
N PHE A 97 -17.04 -10.18 -5.07
CA PHE A 97 -17.96 -10.68 -4.04
C PHE A 97 -17.91 -12.21 -3.89
N LYS A 98 -16.88 -12.85 -4.38
CA LYS A 98 -16.73 -14.30 -4.28
C LYS A 98 -15.88 -14.62 -3.06
N HIS A 99 -16.47 -15.31 -2.11
CA HIS A 99 -15.74 -15.82 -0.94
C HIS A 99 -14.77 -16.90 -1.41
N VAL A 100 -13.48 -16.63 -1.33
CA VAL A 100 -12.42 -17.60 -1.60
C VAL A 100 -11.47 -17.55 -0.43
N ASP A 101 -11.38 -18.65 0.30
CA ASP A 101 -10.66 -18.74 1.56
C ASP A 101 -11.13 -17.64 2.55
N ASP A 102 -10.27 -16.79 3.05
CA ASP A 102 -10.59 -15.71 3.99
C ASP A 102 -10.80 -14.34 3.31
N SER A 103 -10.87 -14.27 1.96
CA SER A 103 -11.07 -13.02 1.22
C SER A 103 -12.45 -12.94 0.57
N LEU A 104 -13.04 -11.71 0.53
CA LEU A 104 -14.33 -11.43 -0.11
C LEU A 104 -14.20 -11.07 -1.59
N GLY A 105 -12.99 -11.01 -2.13
CA GLY A 105 -12.72 -10.68 -3.52
C GLY A 105 -11.33 -11.14 -3.94
N HIS A 106 -11.09 -11.17 -5.25
CA HIS A 106 -9.75 -11.37 -5.81
C HIS A 106 -9.67 -10.86 -7.23
N VAL A 107 -8.48 -10.44 -7.64
CA VAL A 107 -8.13 -10.14 -9.03
C VAL A 107 -6.95 -11.02 -9.44
N ASN A 108 -7.19 -11.90 -10.39
CA ASN A 108 -6.15 -12.71 -11.00
C ASN A 108 -5.65 -12.04 -12.27
N PHE A 109 -4.34 -11.93 -12.40
CA PHE A 109 -3.70 -11.37 -13.58
C PHE A 109 -2.52 -12.22 -14.04
N ARG A 110 -2.17 -12.08 -15.31
CA ARG A 110 -1.00 -12.71 -15.91
C ARG A 110 -0.07 -11.62 -16.44
N ASN A 111 1.17 -11.67 -15.99
CA ASN A 111 2.19 -10.74 -16.44
C ASN A 111 2.46 -10.90 -17.96
N ARG A 112 2.81 -9.77 -18.61
CA ARG A 112 3.16 -9.69 -20.02
C ARG A 112 4.35 -8.76 -20.22
N GLY A 113 5.20 -9.08 -21.18
CA GLY A 113 6.34 -8.27 -21.56
C GLY A 113 7.68 -8.91 -21.21
N ASN A 114 8.73 -8.11 -21.26
CA ASN A 114 10.09 -8.53 -20.89
C ASN A 114 10.27 -8.53 -19.37
N ILE A 115 11.44 -8.97 -18.90
CA ILE A 115 11.73 -9.12 -17.47
C ILE A 115 11.57 -7.81 -16.68
N ILE A 116 11.87 -6.66 -17.30
CA ILE A 116 11.75 -5.34 -16.69
C ILE A 116 10.26 -5.01 -16.47
N VAL A 117 9.46 -5.17 -17.52
CA VAL A 117 8.00 -4.90 -17.45
C VAL A 117 7.35 -5.85 -16.45
N VAL A 118 7.70 -7.12 -16.45
CA VAL A 118 7.16 -8.11 -15.50
C VAL A 118 7.50 -7.74 -14.05
N ALA A 119 8.73 -7.29 -13.78
CA ALA A 119 9.10 -6.89 -12.44
C ALA A 119 8.37 -5.60 -11.98
N LEU A 120 8.19 -4.63 -12.89
CA LEU A 120 7.38 -3.44 -12.62
C LEU A 120 5.91 -3.80 -12.38
N GLN A 121 5.34 -4.70 -13.18
CA GLN A 121 3.99 -5.22 -12.94
C GLN A 121 3.87 -5.86 -11.56
N ASN A 122 4.83 -6.69 -11.17
CA ASN A 122 4.83 -7.33 -9.85
C ASN A 122 4.84 -6.30 -8.70
N ILE A 123 5.63 -5.24 -8.81
CA ILE A 123 5.70 -4.18 -7.79
C ILE A 123 4.40 -3.35 -7.78
N PHE A 124 4.04 -2.78 -8.93
CA PHE A 124 2.94 -1.81 -8.97
C PHE A 124 1.58 -2.45 -8.73
N ILE A 125 1.32 -3.63 -9.30
CA ILE A 125 0.02 -4.28 -9.12
C ILE A 125 -0.15 -4.74 -7.67
N SER A 126 0.86 -5.40 -7.09
CA SER A 126 0.73 -5.92 -5.73
C SER A 126 0.71 -4.84 -4.65
N SER A 127 1.33 -3.68 -4.87
CA SER A 127 1.27 -2.53 -3.96
C SER A 127 0.16 -1.52 -4.29
N ALA A 128 -0.63 -1.78 -5.35
CA ALA A 128 -1.70 -0.90 -5.81
C ALA A 128 -2.67 -0.46 -4.71
N PRO A 129 -3.19 -1.35 -3.84
CA PRO A 129 -4.12 -0.96 -2.78
C PRO A 129 -3.52 0.06 -1.82
N MET A 130 -2.23 0.01 -1.54
CA MET A 130 -1.58 0.99 -0.65
C MET A 130 -1.55 2.37 -1.29
N PHE A 131 -1.07 2.48 -2.53
CA PHE A 131 -0.92 3.78 -3.20
C PHE A 131 -2.27 4.39 -3.57
N ILE A 132 -3.14 3.62 -4.22
CA ILE A 132 -4.48 4.08 -4.60
C ILE A 132 -5.33 4.31 -3.36
N GLY A 133 -5.22 3.45 -2.35
CA GLY A 133 -5.89 3.62 -1.07
C GLY A 133 -5.49 4.89 -0.36
N ALA A 134 -4.21 5.23 -0.32
CA ALA A 134 -3.74 6.49 0.25
C ALA A 134 -4.35 7.70 -0.48
N VAL A 135 -4.42 7.66 -1.82
CA VAL A 135 -5.06 8.72 -2.62
C VAL A 135 -6.56 8.81 -2.33
N VAL A 136 -7.26 7.69 -2.24
CA VAL A 136 -8.70 7.65 -1.92
C VAL A 136 -8.96 8.20 -0.51
N VAL A 137 -8.21 7.75 0.49
CA VAL A 137 -8.34 8.23 1.88
C VAL A 137 -8.06 9.73 1.96
N TRP A 138 -6.98 10.19 1.34
CA TRP A 138 -6.65 11.62 1.28
C TRP A 138 -7.74 12.43 0.56
N GLY A 139 -8.26 11.93 -0.56
CA GLY A 139 -9.33 12.56 -1.32
C GLY A 139 -10.62 12.67 -0.51
N CYS A 140 -11.02 11.60 0.22
CA CYS A 140 -12.17 11.64 1.12
C CYS A 140 -11.99 12.70 2.21
N PHE A 141 -10.81 12.74 2.85
CA PHE A 141 -10.49 13.73 3.88
C PHE A 141 -10.54 15.17 3.33
N TYR A 142 -9.95 15.40 2.17
CA TYR A 142 -10.00 16.70 1.49
C TYR A 142 -11.42 17.17 1.23
N TRP A 143 -12.26 16.31 0.64
CA TRP A 143 -13.64 16.66 0.33
C TRP A 143 -14.52 16.83 1.58
N ILE A 144 -14.30 16.06 2.64
CA ILE A 144 -14.99 16.27 3.94
C ILE A 144 -14.73 17.68 4.46
N HIS A 145 -13.51 18.18 4.32
CA HIS A 145 -13.18 19.55 4.72
C HIS A 145 -13.75 20.60 3.74
N ALA A 146 -13.62 20.36 2.43
CA ALA A 146 -14.07 21.29 1.40
C ALA A 146 -15.59 21.51 1.41
N LEU A 147 -16.40 20.50 1.77
CA LEU A 147 -17.87 20.58 1.87
C LEU A 147 -18.33 21.41 3.08
N GLY A 148 -17.46 21.73 4.03
CA GLY A 148 -17.82 22.47 5.24
C GLY A 148 -18.94 21.79 6.03
N HIS A 149 -19.93 22.58 6.50
CA HIS A 149 -21.07 22.05 7.24
C HIS A 149 -22.26 21.68 6.35
N THR A 150 -22.17 21.89 5.05
CA THR A 150 -23.21 21.53 4.08
C THR A 150 -23.14 20.04 3.75
N LEU A 151 -24.26 19.44 3.33
CA LEU A 151 -24.35 18.06 2.86
C LEU A 151 -23.78 17.02 3.88
N LEU A 152 -24.26 17.04 5.10
CA LEU A 152 -23.83 16.14 6.18
C LEU A 152 -23.84 14.66 5.75
N TRP A 153 -24.84 14.22 5.01
CA TRP A 153 -24.93 12.85 4.53
C TRP A 153 -23.75 12.46 3.62
N LEU A 154 -23.29 13.40 2.76
CA LEU A 154 -22.16 13.16 1.86
C LEU A 154 -20.85 13.08 2.65
N ARG A 155 -20.69 13.89 3.69
CA ARG A 155 -19.53 13.82 4.59
C ARG A 155 -19.47 12.48 5.33
N ILE A 156 -20.62 11.99 5.81
CA ILE A 156 -20.72 10.67 6.45
C ILE A 156 -20.36 9.58 5.44
N LEU A 157 -20.87 9.65 4.22
CA LEU A 157 -20.56 8.68 3.16
C LEU A 157 -19.07 8.68 2.80
N LEU A 158 -18.46 9.86 2.62
CA LEU A 158 -17.02 9.98 2.36
C LEU A 158 -16.18 9.47 3.54
N GLY A 159 -16.58 9.76 4.77
CA GLY A 159 -15.95 9.23 5.97
C GLY A 159 -16.00 7.70 6.01
N TYR A 160 -17.15 7.12 5.71
CA TYR A 160 -17.32 5.67 5.63
C TYR A 160 -16.45 5.03 4.54
N ILE A 161 -16.39 5.61 3.34
CA ILE A 161 -15.54 5.13 2.24
C ILE A 161 -14.06 5.25 2.62
N GLY A 162 -13.64 6.39 3.17
CA GLY A 162 -12.26 6.62 3.59
C GLY A 162 -11.80 5.66 4.68
N VAL A 163 -12.59 5.45 5.72
CA VAL A 163 -12.30 4.47 6.78
C VAL A 163 -12.30 3.05 6.22
N SER A 164 -13.28 2.72 5.38
CA SER A 164 -13.36 1.42 4.71
C SER A 164 -12.11 1.11 3.89
N MET A 165 -11.64 2.07 3.09
CA MET A 165 -10.41 1.92 2.30
C MET A 165 -9.17 1.87 3.19
N PHE A 166 -9.11 2.65 4.27
CA PHE A 166 -7.98 2.64 5.20
C PHE A 166 -7.71 1.24 5.75
N PHE A 167 -8.73 0.50 6.18
CA PHE A 167 -8.57 -0.86 6.69
C PHE A 167 -8.22 -1.90 5.61
N HIS A 168 -8.46 -1.60 4.34
CA HIS A 168 -8.20 -2.51 3.22
C HIS A 168 -7.01 -2.07 2.34
N MET A 169 -6.32 -0.97 2.64
CA MET A 169 -5.12 -0.55 1.90
C MET A 169 -3.86 -1.31 2.34
N THR A 170 -3.98 -2.58 2.64
CA THR A 170 -2.88 -3.47 3.03
C THR A 170 -2.49 -4.37 1.86
N MET A 171 -1.35 -5.03 1.97
CA MET A 171 -0.94 -6.07 1.03
C MET A 171 -1.31 -7.44 1.60
N SER A 172 -2.09 -8.22 0.88
CA SER A 172 -2.36 -9.60 1.26
C SER A 172 -1.08 -10.46 1.22
N PRO A 173 -1.05 -11.63 1.87
CA PRO A 173 0.07 -12.56 1.75
C PRO A 173 0.36 -12.97 0.30
N ALA A 174 -0.68 -13.02 -0.56
CA ALA A 174 -0.53 -13.30 -1.98
C ALA A 174 0.16 -12.13 -2.70
N ASP A 175 -0.22 -10.88 -2.39
CA ASP A 175 0.41 -9.69 -2.95
C ASP A 175 1.88 -9.58 -2.57
N ILE A 176 2.23 -9.86 -1.30
CA ILE A 176 3.61 -9.86 -0.83
C ILE A 176 4.45 -10.88 -1.62
N LYS A 177 3.92 -12.09 -1.88
CA LYS A 177 4.62 -13.10 -2.69
C LYS A 177 4.90 -12.63 -4.13
N VAL A 178 4.01 -11.85 -4.72
CA VAL A 178 4.21 -11.26 -6.05
C VAL A 178 5.18 -10.09 -5.98
N TYR A 179 5.01 -9.20 -4.99
CA TYR A 179 5.83 -8.02 -4.75
C TYR A 179 7.32 -8.35 -4.63
N VAL A 180 7.64 -9.35 -3.80
CA VAL A 180 9.04 -9.77 -3.54
C VAL A 180 9.77 -10.17 -4.83
N LYS A 181 9.07 -10.73 -5.83
CA LYS A 181 9.67 -11.06 -7.12
C LYS A 181 10.15 -9.84 -7.91
N GLY A 182 9.55 -8.68 -7.65
CA GLY A 182 9.92 -7.42 -8.29
C GLY A 182 11.03 -6.64 -7.58
N ILE A 183 11.29 -6.92 -6.28
CA ILE A 183 12.23 -6.16 -5.44
C ILE A 183 13.61 -6.00 -6.07
N PRO A 184 14.29 -7.04 -6.62
CA PRO A 184 15.64 -6.88 -7.13
C PRO A 184 15.74 -5.80 -8.21
N LEU A 185 14.80 -5.79 -9.16
CA LEU A 185 14.77 -4.76 -10.19
C LEU A 185 14.30 -3.39 -9.66
N PHE A 186 13.38 -3.38 -8.70
CA PHE A 186 12.93 -2.16 -8.08
C PHE A 186 14.06 -1.41 -7.38
N ILE A 187 14.94 -2.13 -6.66
CA ILE A 187 16.16 -1.55 -6.06
C ILE A 187 17.02 -0.88 -7.14
N VAL A 188 17.25 -1.55 -8.27
CA VAL A 188 18.05 -0.98 -9.37
C VAL A 188 17.37 0.28 -9.92
N ILE A 189 16.06 0.26 -10.15
CA ILE A 189 15.32 1.42 -10.68
C ILE A 189 15.39 2.60 -9.72
N VAL A 190 15.12 2.36 -8.42
CA VAL A 190 15.18 3.42 -7.41
C VAL A 190 16.59 4.01 -7.32
N PHE A 191 17.63 3.15 -7.34
CA PHE A 191 19.01 3.62 -7.34
C PHE A 191 19.32 4.51 -8.54
N VAL A 192 18.96 4.07 -9.76
CA VAL A 192 19.18 4.81 -11.01
C VAL A 192 18.45 6.15 -11.03
N VAL A 193 17.29 6.25 -10.35
CA VAL A 193 16.53 7.52 -10.25
C VAL A 193 17.10 8.41 -9.15
N VAL A 194 17.33 7.88 -7.96
CA VAL A 194 17.74 8.67 -6.79
C VAL A 194 19.19 9.15 -6.89
N PHE A 195 20.08 8.33 -7.44
CA PHE A 195 21.50 8.69 -7.54
C PHE A 195 21.75 9.99 -8.33
N PRO A 196 21.26 10.17 -9.56
CA PRO A 196 21.45 11.43 -10.27
C PRO A 196 20.73 12.61 -9.60
N LEU A 197 19.54 12.43 -9.07
CA LEU A 197 18.83 13.49 -8.35
C LEU A 197 19.66 14.00 -7.17
N ARG A 198 20.25 13.09 -6.42
CA ARG A 198 21.16 13.44 -5.32
C ARG A 198 22.47 14.04 -5.79
N TYR A 199 23.07 13.48 -6.87
CA TYR A 199 24.33 13.96 -7.42
C TYR A 199 24.25 15.40 -7.94
N PHE A 200 23.14 15.79 -8.55
CA PHE A 200 22.88 17.14 -9.06
C PHE A 200 22.26 18.09 -8.02
N GLY A 201 22.12 17.69 -6.77
CA GLY A 201 21.61 18.53 -5.70
C GLY A 201 20.13 18.86 -5.79
N VAL A 202 19.32 18.01 -6.43
CA VAL A 202 17.86 18.11 -6.50
C VAL A 202 17.22 17.56 -5.23
N LEU A 203 17.89 16.57 -4.59
CA LEU A 203 17.51 15.95 -3.30
C LEU A 203 18.55 16.23 -2.22
#